data_55aafc8d0d51d630e4d25404d9ef5b0f
#
_entry.id   55aafc8d0d51d630e4d25404d9ef5b0f
#
_cell.length_a   1.000
_cell.length_b   1.000
_cell.length_c   1.000
_cell.angle_alpha   90.00
_cell.angle_beta   90.00
_cell.angle_gamma   90.00
#
_symmetry.space_group_name_H-M   'P 1'
#
loop_
_entity.id
_entity.type
_entity.pdbx_description
1 polymer ?
#
loop_
_entity_poly.entity_id
_entity_poly.type
_entity_poly.pdbx_seq_one_letter_code
_entity_poly.pdbx_strand_id
1 'polypeptide(L)'
;EIGIGRFGGFCRENGFEDIILVGSSTDEVKDRLIAAGLKVSCYVQFNLPEEEVRRALESNGFTYLQAVPAPGQATREHPTLKSCIGYLRSRGLENAIYCGVGVHSPQDAQMVRDAGGDGIFVGSTILRLHDDKLALADKIREFKERC
;
A
#
# COMPACT_ATOMS: atom_id res chain seq x y z
N GLU A 1 -22.04 -14.41 -1.88
CA GLU A 1 -21.36 -13.28 -1.23
C GLU A 1 -21.69 -13.28 0.26
N ILE A 2 -20.67 -13.21 1.12
CA ILE A 2 -20.87 -13.28 2.59
C ILE A 2 -21.32 -11.96 3.22
N GLY A 3 -21.31 -10.87 2.49
CA GLY A 3 -21.64 -9.52 2.98
C GLY A 3 -20.59 -8.92 3.92
N ILE A 4 -20.51 -7.59 3.95
CA ILE A 4 -19.45 -6.82 4.64
C ILE A 4 -19.44 -7.09 6.15
N GLY A 5 -20.61 -7.14 6.78
CA GLY A 5 -20.70 -7.37 8.24
C GLY A 5 -20.18 -8.74 8.69
N ARG A 6 -20.53 -9.79 7.93
CA ARG A 6 -20.01 -11.16 8.19
C ARG A 6 -18.52 -11.26 7.91
N PHE A 7 -18.04 -10.59 6.86
CA PHE A 7 -16.62 -10.53 6.55
C PHE A 7 -15.82 -9.82 7.65
N GLY A 8 -16.28 -8.66 8.14
CA GLY A 8 -15.65 -7.97 9.25
C GLY A 8 -15.62 -8.79 10.54
N GLY A 9 -16.70 -9.50 10.85
CA GLY A 9 -16.75 -10.46 11.97
C GLY A 9 -15.72 -11.57 11.81
N PHE A 10 -15.68 -12.21 10.64
CA PHE A 10 -14.71 -13.25 10.32
C PHE A 10 -13.25 -12.77 10.50
N CYS A 11 -12.93 -11.56 10.01
CA CYS A 11 -11.59 -11.00 10.16
C CYS A 11 -11.19 -10.89 11.63
N ARG A 12 -12.03 -10.31 12.47
CA ARG A 12 -11.75 -10.16 13.91
C ARG A 12 -11.62 -11.49 14.64
N GLU A 13 -12.52 -12.43 14.37
CA GLU A 13 -12.50 -13.77 14.97
C GLU A 13 -11.23 -14.56 14.63
N ASN A 14 -10.60 -14.25 13.47
CA ASN A 14 -9.39 -14.90 13.02
C ASN A 14 -8.13 -14.04 13.20
N GLY A 15 -8.19 -12.93 13.93
CA GLY A 15 -7.04 -12.11 14.28
C GLY A 15 -6.52 -11.22 13.13
N PHE A 16 -7.33 -10.97 12.11
CA PHE A 16 -7.01 -9.97 11.08
C PHE A 16 -7.41 -8.58 11.58
N GLU A 17 -6.45 -7.73 11.85
CA GLU A 17 -6.67 -6.38 12.35
C GLU A 17 -6.67 -5.33 11.24
N ASP A 18 -5.88 -5.55 10.18
CA ASP A 18 -5.68 -4.64 9.07
C ASP A 18 -6.19 -5.25 7.75
N ILE A 19 -6.84 -4.42 6.94
CA ILE A 19 -7.33 -4.79 5.61
C ILE A 19 -6.91 -3.73 4.61
N ILE A 20 -6.45 -4.15 3.44
CA ILE A 20 -6.17 -3.24 2.32
C ILE A 20 -7.34 -3.29 1.34
N LEU A 21 -7.97 -2.15 1.09
CA LEU A 21 -8.97 -2.01 0.03
C LEU A 21 -8.29 -1.60 -1.28
N VAL A 22 -8.53 -2.40 -2.32
CA VAL A 22 -8.01 -2.18 -3.67
C VAL A 22 -9.15 -2.13 -4.67
N GLY A 23 -9.07 -1.25 -5.65
CA GLY A 23 -10.04 -1.12 -6.73
C GLY A 23 -11.22 -0.23 -6.38
N SER A 24 -12.37 -0.47 -7.02
CA SER A 24 -13.58 0.36 -6.94
C SER A 24 -14.42 0.12 -5.68
N SER A 25 -13.82 -0.20 -4.54
CA SER A 25 -14.56 -0.31 -3.29
C SER A 25 -15.21 1.04 -2.94
N THR A 26 -16.46 0.98 -2.49
CA THR A 26 -17.21 2.19 -2.12
C THR A 26 -16.81 2.68 -0.74
N ASP A 27 -17.05 3.96 -0.46
CA ASP A 27 -16.85 4.53 0.89
C ASP A 27 -17.66 3.77 1.95
N GLU A 28 -18.86 3.30 1.60
CA GLU A 28 -19.69 2.46 2.47
C GLU A 28 -18.95 1.20 2.95
N VAL A 29 -18.19 0.54 2.06
CA VAL A 29 -17.39 -0.65 2.45
C VAL A 29 -16.31 -0.27 3.46
N LYS A 30 -15.56 0.81 3.20
CA LYS A 30 -14.54 1.34 4.11
C LYS A 30 -15.14 1.64 5.48
N ASP A 31 -16.19 2.45 5.50
CA ASP A 31 -16.81 2.94 6.74
C ASP A 31 -17.39 1.79 7.58
N ARG A 32 -18.02 0.81 6.94
CA ARG A 32 -18.55 -0.37 7.64
C ARG A 32 -17.47 -1.28 8.21
N LEU A 33 -16.33 -1.40 7.55
CA LEU A 33 -15.19 -2.18 8.07
C LEU A 33 -14.51 -1.45 9.24
N ILE A 34 -14.35 -0.12 9.14
CA ILE A 34 -13.88 0.70 10.26
C ILE A 34 -14.84 0.61 11.45
N ALA A 35 -16.14 0.73 11.22
CA ALA A 35 -17.16 0.57 12.26
C ALA A 35 -17.18 -0.83 12.88
N ALA A 36 -16.75 -1.86 12.14
CA ALA A 36 -16.54 -3.21 12.66
C ALA A 36 -15.24 -3.35 13.48
N GLY A 37 -14.47 -2.30 13.69
CA GLY A 37 -13.25 -2.27 14.50
C GLY A 37 -11.97 -2.69 13.77
N LEU A 38 -11.98 -2.68 12.43
CA LEU A 38 -10.80 -2.99 11.63
C LEU A 38 -10.05 -1.71 11.25
N LYS A 39 -8.74 -1.81 11.11
CA LYS A 39 -7.95 -0.81 10.40
C LYS A 39 -8.09 -1.04 8.91
N VAL A 40 -8.47 -0.01 8.20
CA VAL A 40 -8.69 -0.06 6.75
C VAL A 40 -7.65 0.81 6.06
N SER A 41 -6.78 0.18 5.30
CA SER A 41 -5.77 0.80 4.46
C SER A 41 -6.28 0.92 3.03
N CYS A 42 -5.95 2.01 2.36
CA CYS A 42 -6.44 2.27 1.01
C CYS A 42 -5.29 2.26 0.01
N TYR A 43 -5.54 1.63 -1.14
CA TYR A 43 -4.63 1.68 -2.27
C TYR A 43 -4.79 3.00 -3.02
N VAL A 44 -3.65 3.58 -3.42
CA VAL A 44 -3.59 4.78 -4.23
C VAL A 44 -2.68 4.52 -5.43
N GLN A 45 -3.23 4.74 -6.61
CA GLN A 45 -2.48 4.62 -7.86
C GLN A 45 -1.46 5.75 -8.01
N PHE A 46 -0.43 5.53 -8.84
CA PHE A 46 0.64 6.50 -9.07
C PHE A 46 0.16 7.84 -9.62
N ASN A 47 -0.89 7.84 -10.45
CA ASN A 47 -1.51 9.07 -11.01
C ASN A 47 -2.43 9.80 -10.03
N LEU A 48 -2.54 9.34 -8.79
CA LEU A 48 -3.24 9.98 -7.68
C LEU A 48 -4.70 10.37 -8.00
N PRO A 49 -5.57 9.43 -8.39
CA PRO A 49 -6.99 9.75 -8.60
C PRO A 49 -7.58 10.38 -7.34
N GLU A 50 -8.29 11.50 -7.47
CA GLU A 50 -8.78 12.29 -6.32
C GLU A 50 -9.64 11.45 -5.35
N GLU A 51 -10.45 10.53 -5.87
CA GLU A 51 -11.26 9.63 -5.06
C GLU A 51 -10.42 8.67 -4.19
N GLU A 52 -9.30 8.17 -4.72
CA GLU A 52 -8.39 7.30 -3.98
C GLU A 52 -7.62 8.10 -2.93
N VAL A 53 -7.18 9.31 -3.27
CA VAL A 53 -6.51 10.24 -2.34
C VAL A 53 -7.45 10.59 -1.18
N ARG A 54 -8.71 10.97 -1.48
CA ARG A 54 -9.71 11.29 -0.45
C ARG A 54 -9.95 10.10 0.49
N ARG A 55 -10.13 8.89 -0.05
CA ARG A 55 -10.30 7.68 0.79
C ARG A 55 -9.09 7.39 1.67
N ALA A 56 -7.88 7.60 1.14
CA ALA A 56 -6.67 7.43 1.93
C ALA A 56 -6.59 8.44 3.08
N LEU A 57 -6.97 9.70 2.86
CA LEU A 57 -7.02 10.73 3.89
C LEU A 57 -8.04 10.43 5.00
N GLU A 58 -9.18 9.81 4.65
CA GLU A 58 -10.25 9.44 5.57
C GLU A 58 -10.06 8.06 6.22
N SER A 59 -9.02 7.33 5.84
CA SER A 59 -8.72 5.98 6.31
C SER A 59 -8.06 6.00 7.68
N ASN A 60 -8.26 4.94 8.47
CA ASN A 60 -7.61 4.73 9.76
C ASN A 60 -6.42 3.75 9.73
N GLY A 61 -6.10 3.23 8.53
CA GLY A 61 -4.94 2.39 8.26
C GLY A 61 -3.81 3.14 7.55
N PHE A 62 -2.87 2.42 6.97
CA PHE A 62 -1.82 3.00 6.15
C PHE A 62 -2.30 3.26 4.72
N THR A 63 -1.55 4.06 3.97
CA THR A 63 -1.74 4.23 2.53
C THR A 63 -0.83 3.27 1.77
N TYR A 64 -1.41 2.43 0.91
CA TYR A 64 -0.66 1.58 0.00
C TYR A 64 -0.49 2.29 -1.35
N LEU A 65 0.66 2.92 -1.57
CA LEU A 65 0.94 3.71 -2.78
C LEU A 65 1.62 2.84 -3.85
N GLN A 66 1.15 2.94 -5.08
CA GLN A 66 1.84 2.36 -6.23
C GLN A 66 3.22 3.01 -6.40
N ALA A 67 4.31 2.20 -6.36
CA ALA A 67 5.68 2.70 -6.40
C ALA A 67 6.14 3.06 -7.80
N VAL A 68 5.75 2.26 -8.80
CA VAL A 68 6.18 2.42 -10.20
C VAL A 68 4.96 2.58 -11.09
N PRO A 69 4.90 3.64 -11.91
CA PRO A 69 3.77 3.87 -12.80
C PRO A 69 3.74 2.84 -13.94
N ALA A 70 2.53 2.48 -14.36
CA ALA A 70 2.36 1.82 -15.66
C ALA A 70 2.70 2.79 -16.81
N PRO A 71 2.99 2.29 -18.02
CA PRO A 71 3.24 3.15 -19.17
C PRO A 71 2.12 4.18 -19.37
N GLY A 72 2.47 5.46 -19.41
CA GLY A 72 1.53 6.57 -19.57
C GLY A 72 0.77 6.99 -18.32
N GLN A 73 0.98 6.37 -17.17
CA GLN A 73 0.29 6.68 -15.92
C GLN A 73 0.88 7.87 -15.16
N ALA A 74 2.20 8.13 -15.30
CA ALA A 74 2.82 9.29 -14.67
C ALA A 74 2.28 10.59 -15.29
N THR A 75 1.94 11.55 -14.44
CA THR A 75 1.42 12.86 -14.87
C THR A 75 2.53 13.91 -14.91
N ARG A 76 2.26 15.06 -15.55
CA ARG A 76 3.21 16.20 -15.53
C ARG A 76 3.38 16.79 -14.13
N GLU A 77 2.33 16.73 -13.32
CA GLU A 77 2.33 17.26 -11.94
C GLU A 77 3.04 16.30 -10.97
N HIS A 78 2.90 15.00 -11.22
CA HIS A 78 3.48 13.95 -10.38
C HIS A 78 4.31 12.98 -11.23
N PRO A 79 5.50 13.41 -11.72
CA PRO A 79 6.33 12.59 -12.58
C PRO A 79 7.15 11.53 -11.83
N THR A 80 7.29 11.66 -10.52
CA THR A 80 8.13 10.79 -9.68
C THR A 80 7.40 10.32 -8.42
N LEU A 81 7.83 9.20 -7.84
CA LEU A 81 7.30 8.73 -6.56
C LEU A 81 7.44 9.79 -5.45
N LYS A 82 8.55 10.52 -5.44
CA LYS A 82 8.77 11.62 -4.47
C LYS A 82 7.73 12.71 -4.60
N SER A 83 7.36 13.10 -5.83
CA SER A 83 6.29 14.09 -6.05
C SER A 83 4.92 13.57 -5.62
N CYS A 84 4.63 12.27 -5.82
CA CYS A 84 3.40 11.64 -5.34
C CYS A 84 3.31 11.67 -3.81
N ILE A 85 4.36 11.24 -3.12
CA ILE A 85 4.43 11.26 -1.65
C ILE A 85 4.33 12.69 -1.12
N GLY A 86 5.06 13.64 -1.71
CA GLY A 86 5.00 15.06 -1.35
C GLY A 86 3.59 15.64 -1.48
N TYR A 87 2.89 15.29 -2.56
CA TYR A 87 1.49 15.69 -2.75
C TYR A 87 0.57 15.12 -1.65
N LEU A 88 0.63 13.82 -1.37
CA LEU A 88 -0.18 13.20 -0.32
C LEU A 88 0.08 13.85 1.05
N ARG A 89 1.33 14.11 1.40
CA ARG A 89 1.70 14.81 2.64
C ARG A 89 1.17 16.25 2.67
N SER A 90 1.24 16.98 1.55
CA SER A 90 0.70 18.34 1.45
C SER A 90 -0.82 18.40 1.58
N ARG A 91 -1.52 17.30 1.27
CA ARG A 91 -2.97 17.14 1.47
C ARG A 91 -3.35 16.79 2.92
N GLY A 92 -2.36 16.63 3.79
CA GLY A 92 -2.57 16.29 5.20
C GLY A 92 -2.58 14.81 5.53
N LEU A 93 -2.04 13.95 4.66
CA LEU A 93 -1.90 12.52 4.95
C LEU A 93 -0.82 12.31 6.02
N GLU A 94 -1.23 11.94 7.24
CA GLU A 94 -0.34 11.67 8.37
C GLU A 94 0.01 10.18 8.51
N ASN A 95 -0.87 9.29 8.04
CA ASN A 95 -0.69 7.85 8.10
C ASN A 95 0.57 7.39 7.33
N ALA A 96 1.12 6.25 7.71
CA ALA A 96 2.26 5.66 7.01
C ALA A 96 1.95 5.41 5.52
N ILE A 97 2.93 5.68 4.67
CA ILE A 97 2.87 5.40 3.23
C ILE A 97 3.78 4.21 2.93
N TYR A 98 3.18 3.06 2.68
CA TYR A 98 3.90 1.89 2.23
C TYR A 98 3.78 1.75 0.72
N CYS A 99 4.92 1.63 0.05
CA CYS A 99 4.97 1.58 -1.41
C CYS A 99 5.13 0.15 -1.91
N GLY A 100 4.36 -0.19 -2.92
CA GLY A 100 4.43 -1.50 -3.58
C GLY A 100 4.04 -1.36 -5.04
N VAL A 101 3.72 -2.47 -5.70
CA VAL A 101 3.46 -2.52 -7.14
C VAL A 101 4.65 -1.93 -7.93
N GLY A 102 5.51 -2.81 -8.41
CA GLY A 102 6.74 -2.43 -9.11
C GLY A 102 8.02 -2.46 -8.25
N VAL A 103 7.93 -2.81 -6.96
CA VAL A 103 9.11 -3.05 -6.11
C VAL A 103 9.55 -4.50 -6.26
N HIS A 104 10.70 -4.72 -6.95
CA HIS A 104 11.22 -6.04 -7.28
C HIS A 104 12.68 -6.26 -6.85
N SER A 105 13.39 -5.19 -6.55
CA SER A 105 14.83 -5.19 -6.25
C SER A 105 15.15 -4.35 -5.01
N PRO A 106 16.32 -4.57 -4.36
CA PRO A 106 16.81 -3.69 -3.30
C PRO A 106 16.98 -2.23 -3.76
N GLN A 107 17.25 -1.99 -5.04
CA GLN A 107 17.34 -0.65 -5.62
C GLN A 107 15.97 0.04 -5.62
N ASP A 108 14.89 -0.70 -5.90
CA ASP A 108 13.53 -0.14 -5.79
C ASP A 108 13.19 0.20 -4.34
N ALA A 109 13.63 -0.60 -3.37
CA ALA A 109 13.49 -0.30 -1.95
C ALA A 109 14.20 1.02 -1.58
N GLN A 110 15.44 1.19 -2.04
CA GLN A 110 16.18 2.44 -1.87
C GLN A 110 15.46 3.64 -2.51
N MET A 111 14.91 3.46 -3.72
CA MET A 111 14.11 4.51 -4.40
C MET A 111 12.90 4.93 -3.55
N VAL A 112 12.19 3.99 -2.95
CA VAL A 112 11.05 4.29 -2.05
C VAL A 112 11.51 5.08 -0.83
N ARG A 113 12.57 4.65 -0.17
CA ARG A 113 13.17 5.35 0.96
C ARG A 113 13.58 6.77 0.61
N ASP A 114 14.30 6.97 -0.51
CA ASP A 114 14.77 8.27 -0.97
C ASP A 114 13.61 9.20 -1.38
N ALA A 115 12.48 8.61 -1.78
CA ALA A 115 11.25 9.34 -2.05
C ALA A 115 10.48 9.77 -0.80
N GLY A 116 10.82 9.22 0.39
CA GLY A 116 10.15 9.52 1.66
C GLY A 116 9.00 8.57 2.01
N GLY A 117 8.97 7.36 1.44
CA GLY A 117 8.08 6.28 1.86
C GLY A 117 8.48 5.68 3.21
N ASP A 118 7.51 5.24 3.98
CA ASP A 118 7.71 4.68 5.33
C ASP A 118 8.03 3.17 5.30
N GLY A 119 7.83 2.51 4.15
CA GLY A 119 8.14 1.10 3.97
C GLY A 119 7.74 0.58 2.60
N ILE A 120 7.96 -0.71 2.38
CA ILE A 120 7.72 -1.36 1.10
C ILE A 120 6.88 -2.64 1.23
N PHE A 121 6.15 -2.96 0.17
CA PHE A 121 5.59 -4.29 -0.07
C PHE A 121 6.30 -4.97 -1.22
N VAL A 122 6.86 -6.15 -0.96
CA VAL A 122 7.52 -6.99 -1.97
C VAL A 122 6.78 -8.32 -2.04
N GLY A 123 6.07 -8.54 -3.13
CA GLY A 123 5.27 -9.74 -3.34
C GLY A 123 5.98 -10.78 -4.20
N SER A 124 5.87 -10.64 -5.52
CA SER A 124 6.28 -11.66 -6.49
C SER A 124 7.73 -12.11 -6.39
N THR A 125 8.65 -11.21 -6.06
CA THR A 125 10.08 -11.53 -5.91
C THR A 125 10.30 -12.49 -4.73
N ILE A 126 9.61 -12.26 -3.62
CA ILE A 126 9.71 -13.10 -2.42
C ILE A 126 8.97 -14.43 -2.63
N LEU A 127 7.77 -14.40 -3.22
CA LEU A 127 6.99 -15.60 -3.47
C LEU A 127 7.68 -16.60 -4.41
N ARG A 128 8.51 -16.14 -5.35
CA ARG A 128 9.28 -17.04 -6.23
C ARG A 128 10.35 -17.84 -5.49
N LEU A 129 10.73 -17.42 -4.30
CA LEU A 129 11.77 -18.05 -3.48
C LEU A 129 11.20 -18.91 -2.33
N HIS A 130 9.87 -19.13 -2.30
CA HIS A 130 9.20 -19.77 -1.17
C HIS A 130 9.71 -21.19 -0.86
N ASP A 131 10.19 -21.92 -1.87
CA ASP A 131 10.75 -23.28 -1.72
C ASP A 131 12.25 -23.28 -1.33
N ASP A 132 12.96 -22.16 -1.49
CA ASP A 132 14.37 -22.02 -1.10
C ASP A 132 14.50 -21.06 0.09
N LYS A 133 14.48 -21.63 1.30
CA LYS A 133 14.53 -20.87 2.56
C LYS A 133 15.78 -20.02 2.72
N LEU A 134 16.92 -20.48 2.20
CA LEU A 134 18.20 -19.74 2.31
C LEU A 134 18.18 -18.54 1.36
N ALA A 135 17.87 -18.76 0.09
CA ALA A 135 17.72 -17.66 -0.89
C ALA A 135 16.63 -16.65 -0.46
N LEU A 136 15.52 -17.13 0.12
CA LEU A 136 14.46 -16.29 0.66
C LEU A 136 14.99 -15.41 1.80
N ALA A 137 15.69 -16.00 2.77
CA ALA A 137 16.24 -15.25 3.92
C ALA A 137 17.27 -14.20 3.48
N ASP A 138 18.15 -14.56 2.54
CA ASP A 138 19.14 -13.65 1.99
C ASP A 138 18.48 -12.50 1.23
N LYS A 139 17.48 -12.81 0.40
CA LYS A 139 16.74 -11.77 -0.34
C LYS A 139 15.99 -10.82 0.59
N ILE A 140 15.36 -11.31 1.65
CA ILE A 140 14.71 -10.45 2.66
C ILE A 140 15.75 -9.53 3.33
N ARG A 141 16.94 -10.05 3.64
CA ARG A 141 18.01 -9.28 4.24
C ARG A 141 18.50 -8.17 3.32
N GLU A 142 18.73 -8.47 2.03
CA GLU A 142 19.09 -7.46 1.02
C GLU A 142 18.08 -6.29 0.95
N PHE A 143 16.77 -6.59 0.99
CA PHE A 143 15.74 -5.55 1.02
C PHE A 143 15.81 -4.71 2.30
N LYS A 144 15.97 -5.36 3.47
CA LYS A 144 16.03 -4.66 4.76
C LYS A 144 17.23 -3.71 4.88
N GLU A 145 18.34 -4.01 4.24
CA GLU A 145 19.53 -3.15 4.25
C GLU A 145 19.33 -1.85 3.45
N ARG A 146 18.29 -1.81 2.59
CA ARG A 146 17.99 -0.66 1.72
C ARG A 146 16.74 0.12 2.12
N CYS A 147 15.91 -0.44 2.99
CA CYS A 147 14.72 0.24 3.52
C CYS A 147 15.02 1.31 4.57
#